data_e00f51d3edd5f7cea9aea6c6687da3aa
#
_entry.id   e00f51d3edd5f7cea9aea6c6687da3aa
#
_cell.length_a   1.000
_cell.length_b   1.000
_cell.length_c   1.000
_cell.angle_alpha   90.00
_cell.angle_beta   90.00
_cell.angle_gamma   90.00
#
_symmetry.space_group_name_H-M   'P 1'
#
loop_
_entity.id
_entity.type
_entity.pdbx_description
1 polymer ?
#
loop_
_entity_poly.entity_id
_entity_poly.type
_entity_poly.pdbx_seq_one_letter_code
_entity_poly.pdbx_strand_id
1 'polypeptide(L)'
;MATPPTDLSASRPLTASTKKNQEFIKLAVLGVLVVAIGFAIAAQFVSPAPPHTISLATGQPGGAYSLFAEEYREQLAKNEIEIEVVYTDGSVENLELLSEGRVDLAIIQSGVANLSHQEDLYSLGSIFLEPLWVFLPRDSTVTLLSELSGQQLEVGPEGSGTRALAKEILAFNEVREGDAIWLGSNSADAAGALNQGRADAVFLAGSVDSPV
;
A
#
# COMPACT_ATOMS: atom_id res chain seq x y z
N MET A 1 -51.34 -95.26 18.45
CA MET A 1 -50.02 -95.33 17.78
C MET A 1 -49.76 -93.94 17.25
N ALA A 2 -49.02 -93.11 17.99
CA ALA A 2 -48.76 -91.67 17.67
C ALA A 2 -47.29 -91.47 17.32
N THR A 3 -47.04 -90.92 16.19
CA THR A 3 -45.71 -90.47 15.73
C THR A 3 -45.47 -89.05 16.20
N PRO A 4 -44.30 -88.73 16.73
CA PRO A 4 -44.00 -87.36 17.15
C PRO A 4 -43.59 -86.44 15.96
N PRO A 5 -43.80 -85.14 16.06
CA PRO A 5 -43.39 -84.20 15.05
C PRO A 5 -41.87 -83.85 15.12
N THR A 6 -41.27 -83.87 14.02
CA THR A 6 -39.85 -83.48 13.81
C THR A 6 -39.73 -81.94 13.82
N ASP A 7 -39.07 -81.45 14.84
CA ASP A 7 -38.67 -80.03 14.92
C ASP A 7 -37.39 -79.78 14.07
N LEU A 8 -37.49 -78.96 13.07
CA LEU A 8 -36.37 -78.45 12.25
C LEU A 8 -36.20 -76.96 12.47
N SER A 9 -35.68 -76.64 13.64
CA SER A 9 -35.15 -75.22 13.80
C SER A 9 -33.78 -75.07 13.14
N ALA A 10 -33.80 -74.68 11.91
CA ALA A 10 -32.58 -74.31 11.20
C ALA A 10 -32.13 -72.92 11.67
N SER A 11 -31.16 -72.90 12.58
CA SER A 11 -30.47 -71.68 12.98
C SER A 11 -29.67 -71.13 11.81
N ARG A 12 -30.16 -70.04 11.17
CA ARG A 12 -29.41 -69.26 10.20
C ARG A 12 -28.21 -68.55 10.87
N PRO A 13 -27.00 -68.65 10.33
CA PRO A 13 -25.86 -67.97 10.90
C PRO A 13 -25.94 -66.47 10.66
N LEU A 14 -26.09 -65.68 11.72
CA LEU A 14 -26.13 -64.20 11.72
C LEU A 14 -24.76 -63.52 11.42
N THR A 15 -23.70 -64.27 11.13
CA THR A 15 -22.34 -63.79 11.03
C THR A 15 -21.94 -63.22 9.66
N ALA A 16 -22.70 -63.50 8.61
CA ALA A 16 -22.35 -63.02 7.25
C ALA A 16 -22.77 -61.57 6.99
N SER A 17 -23.81 -61.06 7.65
CA SER A 17 -24.31 -59.69 7.48
C SER A 17 -23.42 -58.65 8.15
N THR A 18 -22.88 -58.98 9.32
CA THR A 18 -22.00 -58.04 10.09
C THR A 18 -20.64 -57.78 9.41
N LYS A 19 -20.03 -58.79 8.80
CA LYS A 19 -18.78 -58.63 8.04
C LYS A 19 -18.96 -57.75 6.81
N LYS A 20 -20.04 -57.93 6.05
CA LYS A 20 -20.35 -57.14 4.86
C LYS A 20 -20.59 -55.65 5.19
N ASN A 21 -21.26 -55.38 6.32
CA ASN A 21 -21.46 -53.99 6.79
C ASN A 21 -20.16 -53.37 7.27
N GLN A 22 -19.27 -54.11 7.93
CA GLN A 22 -17.95 -53.59 8.33
C GLN A 22 -17.06 -53.22 7.13
N GLU A 23 -17.04 -54.05 6.08
CA GLU A 23 -16.27 -53.74 4.86
C GLU A 23 -16.85 -52.54 4.12
N PHE A 24 -18.18 -52.41 4.07
CA PHE A 24 -18.85 -51.26 3.50
C PHE A 24 -18.54 -49.97 4.27
N ILE A 25 -18.54 -50.02 5.62
CA ILE A 25 -18.20 -48.89 6.47
C ILE A 25 -16.73 -48.46 6.26
N LYS A 26 -15.79 -49.42 6.17
CA LYS A 26 -14.38 -49.14 5.91
C LYS A 26 -14.19 -48.44 4.55
N LEU A 27 -14.90 -48.92 3.50
CA LEU A 27 -14.84 -48.33 2.19
C LEU A 27 -15.43 -46.90 2.15
N ALA A 28 -16.54 -46.72 2.87
CA ALA A 28 -17.17 -45.40 3.02
C ALA A 28 -16.26 -44.42 3.77
N VAL A 29 -15.63 -44.83 4.86
CA VAL A 29 -14.66 -44.02 5.63
C VAL A 29 -13.45 -43.68 4.76
N LEU A 30 -12.91 -44.64 4.01
CA LEU A 30 -11.81 -44.39 3.09
C LEU A 30 -12.21 -43.36 2.01
N GLY A 31 -13.41 -43.50 1.43
CA GLY A 31 -13.93 -42.55 0.45
C GLY A 31 -14.05 -41.12 1.01
N VAL A 32 -14.62 -40.98 2.22
CA VAL A 32 -14.71 -39.68 2.90
C VAL A 32 -13.33 -39.10 3.17
N LEU A 33 -12.38 -39.94 3.59
CA LEU A 33 -11.00 -39.49 3.86
C LEU A 33 -10.29 -38.99 2.58
N VAL A 34 -10.45 -39.68 1.47
CA VAL A 34 -9.90 -39.25 0.17
C VAL A 34 -10.51 -37.91 -0.29
N VAL A 35 -11.82 -37.75 -0.13
CA VAL A 35 -12.52 -36.51 -0.45
C VAL A 35 -12.02 -35.36 0.46
N ALA A 36 -11.90 -35.61 1.77
CA ALA A 36 -11.41 -34.63 2.73
C ALA A 36 -9.97 -34.18 2.40
N ILE A 37 -9.10 -35.14 2.05
CA ILE A 37 -7.73 -34.84 1.64
C ILE A 37 -7.75 -34.02 0.33
N GLY A 38 -8.60 -34.37 -0.63
CA GLY A 38 -8.77 -33.61 -1.88
C GLY A 38 -9.19 -32.15 -1.63
N PHE A 39 -10.15 -31.95 -0.72
CA PHE A 39 -10.56 -30.58 -0.31
C PHE A 39 -9.44 -29.83 0.43
N ALA A 40 -8.69 -30.50 1.31
CA ALA A 40 -7.58 -29.89 2.02
C ALA A 40 -6.46 -29.45 1.08
N ILE A 41 -6.17 -30.26 0.05
CA ILE A 41 -5.20 -29.90 -1.00
C ILE A 41 -5.76 -28.75 -1.83
N ALA A 42 -7.01 -28.83 -2.29
CA ALA A 42 -7.62 -27.77 -3.08
C ALA A 42 -7.66 -26.42 -2.34
N ALA A 43 -7.92 -26.45 -1.02
CA ALA A 43 -7.93 -25.24 -0.19
C ALA A 43 -6.57 -24.51 -0.13
N GLN A 44 -5.45 -25.20 -0.38
CA GLN A 44 -4.13 -24.57 -0.45
C GLN A 44 -3.92 -23.76 -1.76
N PHE A 45 -4.72 -24.04 -2.79
CA PHE A 45 -4.67 -23.35 -4.07
C PHE A 45 -5.75 -22.27 -4.24
N VAL A 46 -6.65 -22.15 -3.26
CA VAL A 46 -7.66 -21.10 -3.24
C VAL A 46 -7.06 -19.90 -2.54
N SER A 47 -6.76 -18.84 -3.30
CA SER A 47 -6.39 -17.57 -2.69
C SER A 47 -7.53 -17.06 -1.80
N PRO A 48 -7.24 -16.53 -0.61
CA PRO A 48 -8.26 -15.91 0.23
C PRO A 48 -8.98 -14.81 -0.56
N ALA A 49 -10.25 -14.60 -0.25
CA ALA A 49 -10.97 -13.46 -0.84
C ALA A 49 -10.18 -12.16 -0.57
N PRO A 50 -10.15 -11.22 -1.55
CA PRO A 50 -9.51 -9.93 -1.34
C PRO A 50 -10.02 -9.28 -0.05
N PRO A 51 -9.17 -8.58 0.70
CA PRO A 51 -9.62 -7.87 1.89
C PRO A 51 -10.66 -6.82 1.49
N HIS A 52 -11.69 -6.65 2.31
CA HIS A 52 -12.69 -5.60 2.12
C HIS A 52 -12.17 -4.23 2.60
N THR A 53 -11.15 -4.20 3.42
CA THR A 53 -10.49 -2.98 3.92
C THR A 53 -9.07 -2.92 3.39
N ILE A 54 -8.69 -1.78 2.83
CA ILE A 54 -7.37 -1.50 2.25
C ILE A 54 -6.84 -0.23 2.88
N SER A 55 -5.64 -0.29 3.44
CA SER A 55 -4.95 0.88 4.01
C SER A 55 -4.18 1.63 2.91
N LEU A 56 -4.37 2.96 2.85
CA LEU A 56 -3.75 3.84 1.84
C LEU A 56 -2.97 4.97 2.52
N ALA A 57 -1.64 4.94 2.41
CA ALA A 57 -0.78 6.02 2.85
C ALA A 57 -0.83 7.20 1.86
N THR A 58 -0.99 8.41 2.40
CA THR A 58 -1.20 9.64 1.62
C THR A 58 -0.17 10.71 1.99
N GLY A 59 -0.56 11.92 2.16
CA GLY A 59 0.23 13.03 2.70
C GLY A 59 -0.53 13.68 3.85
N GLN A 60 -0.15 14.88 4.18
CA GLN A 60 -0.80 15.65 5.22
C GLN A 60 -2.27 15.94 4.86
N PRO A 61 -3.16 16.06 5.87
CA PRO A 61 -4.55 16.42 5.65
C PRO A 61 -4.70 17.71 4.84
N GLY A 62 -5.58 17.68 3.83
CA GLY A 62 -5.80 18.82 2.93
C GLY A 62 -4.79 18.96 1.79
N GLY A 63 -3.75 18.14 1.75
CA GLY A 63 -2.83 18.04 0.61
C GLY A 63 -3.46 17.28 -0.57
N ALA A 64 -2.84 17.37 -1.74
CA ALA A 64 -3.35 16.73 -2.96
C ALA A 64 -3.56 15.21 -2.78
N TYR A 65 -2.63 14.52 -2.17
CA TYR A 65 -2.73 13.06 -1.95
C TYR A 65 -3.90 12.68 -1.06
N SER A 66 -4.13 13.45 0.02
CA SER A 66 -5.25 13.18 0.91
C SER A 66 -6.60 13.46 0.25
N LEU A 67 -6.70 14.46 -0.61
CA LEU A 67 -7.92 14.73 -1.39
C LEU A 67 -8.23 13.59 -2.37
N PHE A 68 -7.23 13.09 -3.09
CA PHE A 68 -7.38 11.91 -3.95
C PHE A 68 -7.77 10.66 -3.16
N ALA A 69 -7.16 10.44 -2.00
CA ALA A 69 -7.49 9.29 -1.15
C ALA A 69 -8.95 9.32 -0.68
N GLU A 70 -9.47 10.50 -0.31
CA GLU A 70 -10.87 10.66 0.06
C GLU A 70 -11.82 10.37 -1.11
N GLU A 71 -11.46 10.82 -2.32
CA GLU A 71 -12.23 10.50 -3.52
C GLU A 71 -12.23 9.00 -3.83
N TYR A 72 -11.07 8.34 -3.73
CA TYR A 72 -10.98 6.88 -3.87
C TYR A 72 -11.81 6.16 -2.83
N ARG A 73 -11.79 6.61 -1.56
CA ARG A 73 -12.61 6.06 -0.49
C ARG A 73 -14.09 6.07 -0.85
N GLU A 74 -14.58 7.22 -1.35
CA GLU A 74 -15.99 7.36 -1.76
C GLU A 74 -16.35 6.47 -2.96
N GLN A 75 -15.46 6.35 -3.95
CA GLN A 75 -15.73 5.56 -5.15
C GLN A 75 -15.66 4.06 -4.87
N LEU A 76 -14.69 3.61 -4.07
CA LEU A 76 -14.48 2.19 -3.76
C LEU A 76 -15.52 1.66 -2.77
N ALA A 77 -16.04 2.51 -1.88
CA ALA A 77 -17.16 2.15 -1.00
C ALA A 77 -18.41 1.69 -1.76
N LYS A 78 -18.63 2.18 -2.99
CA LYS A 78 -19.73 1.73 -3.87
C LYS A 78 -19.59 0.26 -4.31
N ASN A 79 -18.36 -0.29 -4.19
CA ASN A 79 -18.01 -1.68 -4.51
C ASN A 79 -17.69 -2.49 -3.25
N GLU A 80 -18.17 -2.05 -2.08
CA GLU A 80 -17.96 -2.73 -0.79
C GLU A 80 -16.47 -2.84 -0.39
N ILE A 81 -15.63 -1.92 -0.88
CA ILE A 81 -14.23 -1.79 -0.51
C ILE A 81 -14.07 -0.55 0.37
N GLU A 82 -13.59 -0.75 1.59
CA GLU A 82 -13.31 0.31 2.56
C GLU A 82 -11.86 0.74 2.45
N ILE A 83 -11.61 2.06 2.33
CA ILE A 83 -10.25 2.63 2.36
C ILE A 83 -10.01 3.23 3.74
N GLU A 84 -9.00 2.72 4.43
CA GLU A 84 -8.42 3.33 5.62
C GLU A 84 -7.33 4.32 5.21
N VAL A 85 -7.62 5.62 5.34
CA VAL A 85 -6.66 6.68 4.97
C VAL A 85 -5.65 6.88 6.07
N VAL A 86 -4.36 6.69 5.75
CA VAL A 86 -3.23 6.90 6.66
C VAL A 86 -2.52 8.19 6.26
N TYR A 87 -2.61 9.21 7.13
CA TYR A 87 -1.93 10.50 6.91
C TYR A 87 -0.47 10.42 7.33
N THR A 88 0.40 11.01 6.52
CA THR A 88 1.86 10.97 6.68
C THR A 88 2.50 12.31 6.33
N ASP A 89 3.80 12.42 6.51
CA ASP A 89 4.58 13.58 6.07
C ASP A 89 4.86 13.58 4.55
N GLY A 90 4.53 12.49 3.84
CA GLY A 90 4.58 12.41 2.39
C GLY A 90 5.29 11.17 1.83
N SER A 91 5.80 11.30 0.60
CA SER A 91 6.21 10.16 -0.23
C SER A 91 7.29 9.26 0.36
N VAL A 92 8.22 9.81 1.15
CA VAL A 92 9.31 9.01 1.75
C VAL A 92 8.73 8.11 2.84
N GLU A 93 7.96 8.68 3.76
CA GLU A 93 7.28 7.92 4.82
C GLU A 93 6.28 6.92 4.22
N ASN A 94 5.55 7.31 3.18
CA ASN A 94 4.63 6.43 2.46
C ASN A 94 5.34 5.19 1.92
N LEU A 95 6.52 5.38 1.35
CA LEU A 95 7.34 4.29 0.81
C LEU A 95 7.86 3.37 1.91
N GLU A 96 8.26 3.93 3.06
CA GLU A 96 8.69 3.15 4.23
C GLU A 96 7.54 2.28 4.76
N LEU A 97 6.36 2.89 5.00
CA LEU A 97 5.18 2.17 5.47
C LEU A 97 4.77 1.03 4.53
N LEU A 98 4.80 1.29 3.22
CA LEU A 98 4.47 0.29 2.21
C LEU A 98 5.50 -0.85 2.20
N SER A 99 6.78 -0.53 2.27
CA SER A 99 7.85 -1.52 2.26
C SER A 99 7.90 -2.40 3.50
N GLU A 100 7.46 -1.86 4.63
CA GLU A 100 7.31 -2.58 5.90
C GLU A 100 6.01 -3.39 5.98
N GLY A 101 5.14 -3.32 4.96
CA GLY A 101 3.83 -3.97 4.95
C GLY A 101 2.85 -3.40 5.99
N ARG A 102 3.03 -2.16 6.40
CA ARG A 102 2.17 -1.45 7.36
C ARG A 102 0.98 -0.79 6.69
N VAL A 103 1.06 -0.60 5.39
CA VAL A 103 -0.05 -0.19 4.51
C VAL A 103 -0.06 -1.05 3.26
N ASP A 104 -1.23 -1.17 2.64
CA ASP A 104 -1.43 -1.97 1.43
C ASP A 104 -1.14 -1.18 0.16
N LEU A 105 -1.40 0.13 0.19
CA LEU A 105 -1.20 1.06 -0.92
C LEU A 105 -0.54 2.34 -0.42
N ALA A 106 0.16 3.03 -1.33
CA ALA A 106 0.74 4.33 -1.03
C ALA A 106 0.74 5.23 -2.28
N ILE A 107 0.46 6.51 -2.08
CA ILE A 107 0.65 7.53 -3.11
C ILE A 107 2.06 8.09 -2.95
N ILE A 108 2.88 7.95 -4.00
CA ILE A 108 4.30 8.26 -3.96
C ILE A 108 4.65 9.14 -5.16
N GLN A 109 5.44 10.16 -4.91
CA GLN A 109 5.97 11.04 -5.94
C GLN A 109 6.98 10.30 -6.82
N SER A 110 6.94 10.53 -8.12
CA SER A 110 7.93 9.98 -9.05
C SER A 110 9.34 10.40 -8.65
N GLY A 111 10.29 9.48 -8.73
CA GLY A 111 11.68 9.69 -8.30
C GLY A 111 11.97 9.22 -6.89
N VAL A 112 11.05 9.39 -5.93
CA VAL A 112 11.25 8.90 -4.55
C VAL A 112 11.37 7.37 -4.51
N ALA A 113 10.59 6.65 -5.28
CA ALA A 113 10.65 5.18 -5.36
C ALA A 113 12.01 4.65 -5.85
N ASN A 114 12.75 5.44 -6.63
CA ASN A 114 14.08 5.06 -7.12
C ASN A 114 15.16 5.10 -6.02
N LEU A 115 14.87 5.75 -4.88
CA LEU A 115 15.78 5.81 -3.73
C LEU A 115 15.77 4.53 -2.90
N SER A 116 14.79 3.66 -3.09
CA SER A 116 14.66 2.37 -2.40
C SER A 116 14.84 1.23 -3.39
N HIS A 117 15.75 0.30 -3.08
CA HIS A 117 15.95 -0.94 -3.85
C HIS A 117 14.89 -1.98 -3.41
N GLN A 118 13.62 -1.68 -3.65
CA GLN A 118 12.49 -2.53 -3.23
C GLN A 118 12.01 -3.37 -4.42
N GLU A 119 12.54 -4.58 -4.55
CA GLU A 119 12.23 -5.49 -5.66
C GLU A 119 10.77 -6.01 -5.65
N ASP A 120 10.05 -5.85 -4.52
CA ASP A 120 8.71 -6.42 -4.31
C ASP A 120 7.57 -5.40 -4.44
N LEU A 121 7.85 -4.14 -4.81
CA LEU A 121 6.82 -3.12 -4.98
C LEU A 121 6.35 -3.03 -6.43
N TYR A 122 5.04 -2.87 -6.61
CA TYR A 122 4.41 -2.73 -7.91
C TYR A 122 3.71 -1.38 -8.04
N SER A 123 3.93 -0.72 -9.17
CA SER A 123 3.17 0.48 -9.53
C SER A 123 1.83 0.09 -10.16
N LEU A 124 0.74 0.61 -9.63
CA LEU A 124 -0.60 0.46 -10.20
C LEU A 124 -0.87 1.47 -11.32
N GLY A 125 -0.11 2.55 -11.38
CA GLY A 125 -0.22 3.59 -12.39
C GLY A 125 0.17 4.97 -11.90
N SER A 126 0.12 5.96 -12.80
CA SER A 126 0.31 7.37 -12.48
C SER A 126 -1.06 8.03 -12.32
N ILE A 127 -1.23 8.81 -11.25
CA ILE A 127 -2.50 9.46 -10.92
C ILE A 127 -2.57 10.84 -11.59
N PHE A 128 -1.50 11.66 -11.44
CA PHE A 128 -1.42 13.00 -12.03
C PHE A 128 0.04 13.43 -12.20
N LEU A 129 0.25 14.53 -12.93
CA LEU A 129 1.57 15.14 -13.09
C LEU A 129 1.83 16.11 -11.92
N GLU A 130 2.98 15.95 -11.30
CA GLU A 130 3.39 16.74 -10.15
C GLU A 130 4.77 17.38 -10.43
N PRO A 131 4.81 18.55 -11.09
CA PRO A 131 6.06 19.23 -11.32
C PRO A 131 6.67 19.77 -10.02
N LEU A 132 8.00 19.80 -9.97
CA LEU A 132 8.73 20.54 -8.94
C LEU A 132 8.90 21.98 -9.39
N TRP A 133 8.24 22.89 -8.68
CA TRP A 133 8.35 24.32 -8.92
C TRP A 133 9.48 24.92 -8.08
N VAL A 134 10.22 25.87 -8.67
CA VAL A 134 11.19 26.67 -7.94
C VAL A 134 10.76 28.13 -8.05
N PHE A 135 10.40 28.72 -6.93
CA PHE A 135 9.98 30.10 -6.83
C PHE A 135 11.12 30.94 -6.26
N LEU A 136 11.35 32.09 -6.86
CA LEU A 136 12.35 33.08 -6.45
C LEU A 136 11.67 34.43 -6.16
N PRO A 137 12.26 35.28 -5.33
CA PRO A 137 11.82 36.67 -5.21
C PRO A 137 11.78 37.38 -6.56
N ARG A 138 10.85 38.31 -6.71
CA ARG A 138 10.62 39.02 -7.98
C ARG A 138 11.84 39.76 -8.52
N ASP A 139 12.69 40.23 -7.61
CA ASP A 139 13.93 40.96 -7.89
C ASP A 139 15.18 40.08 -7.87
N SER A 140 14.99 38.76 -7.78
CA SER A 140 16.09 37.82 -7.82
C SER A 140 16.85 37.87 -9.13
N THR A 141 18.18 37.80 -9.04
CA THR A 141 19.10 37.71 -10.19
C THR A 141 19.51 36.27 -10.48
N VAL A 142 19.07 35.30 -9.66
CA VAL A 142 19.37 33.89 -9.83
C VAL A 142 18.74 33.35 -11.10
N THR A 143 19.56 32.72 -11.94
CA THR A 143 19.15 32.12 -13.21
C THR A 143 19.48 30.64 -13.30
N LEU A 144 20.41 30.16 -12.47
CA LEU A 144 20.83 28.77 -12.38
C LEU A 144 20.69 28.25 -10.94
N LEU A 145 20.34 27.01 -10.79
CA LEU A 145 20.22 26.38 -9.46
C LEU A 145 21.55 26.35 -8.69
N SER A 146 22.69 26.28 -9.39
CA SER A 146 24.03 26.35 -8.78
C SER A 146 24.30 27.68 -8.05
N GLU A 147 23.60 28.76 -8.40
CA GLU A 147 23.72 30.05 -7.74
C GLU A 147 23.00 30.13 -6.39
N LEU A 148 22.26 29.07 -6.03
CA LEU A 148 21.59 28.95 -4.74
C LEU A 148 22.52 28.49 -3.59
N SER A 149 23.79 28.26 -3.88
CA SER A 149 24.79 28.01 -2.83
C SER A 149 24.88 29.21 -1.88
N GLY A 150 24.92 28.96 -0.57
CA GLY A 150 24.93 29.98 0.48
C GLY A 150 23.59 30.60 0.81
N GLN A 151 22.53 30.27 0.09
CA GLN A 151 21.19 30.84 0.24
C GLN A 151 20.33 30.07 1.25
N GLN A 152 19.19 30.65 1.64
CA GLN A 152 18.17 30.02 2.47
C GLN A 152 17.07 29.42 1.57
N LEU A 153 16.95 28.11 1.57
CA LEU A 153 16.08 27.37 0.65
C LEU A 153 14.96 26.68 1.42
N GLU A 154 13.70 26.99 1.13
CA GLU A 154 12.56 26.20 1.56
C GLU A 154 12.43 24.98 0.64
N VAL A 155 12.81 23.81 1.14
CA VAL A 155 12.84 22.56 0.38
C VAL A 155 11.78 21.56 0.85
N GLY A 156 10.90 21.97 1.76
CA GLY A 156 9.86 21.12 2.37
C GLY A 156 10.33 20.37 3.62
N PRO A 157 9.39 19.86 4.40
CA PRO A 157 9.69 19.15 5.64
C PRO A 157 10.47 17.86 5.40
N GLU A 158 11.12 17.35 6.45
CA GLU A 158 11.74 16.01 6.43
C GLU A 158 10.70 14.96 6.05
N GLY A 159 11.10 13.93 5.30
CA GLY A 159 10.20 12.88 4.85
C GLY A 159 9.31 13.24 3.67
N SER A 160 9.22 14.52 3.27
CA SER A 160 8.42 14.94 2.12
C SER A 160 9.07 14.58 0.78
N GLY A 161 8.24 14.29 -0.22
CA GLY A 161 8.71 14.09 -1.58
C GLY A 161 9.34 15.34 -2.18
N THR A 162 8.84 16.53 -1.85
CA THR A 162 9.43 17.82 -2.26
C THR A 162 10.90 17.92 -1.84
N ARG A 163 11.19 17.59 -0.56
CA ARG A 163 12.56 17.64 -0.05
C ARG A 163 13.46 16.61 -0.74
N ALA A 164 12.95 15.40 -0.98
CA ALA A 164 13.71 14.37 -1.69
C ALA A 164 14.07 14.81 -3.11
N LEU A 165 13.11 15.35 -3.86
CA LEU A 165 13.35 15.86 -5.22
C LEU A 165 14.24 17.11 -5.25
N ALA A 166 14.02 18.06 -4.32
CA ALA A 166 14.87 19.24 -4.19
C ALA A 166 16.32 18.84 -3.92
N LYS A 167 16.54 17.86 -3.03
CA LYS A 167 17.87 17.31 -2.73
C LYS A 167 18.54 16.74 -3.98
N GLU A 168 17.83 15.98 -4.77
CA GLU A 168 18.35 15.36 -5.99
C GLU A 168 18.71 16.42 -7.05
N ILE A 169 17.79 17.34 -7.34
CA ILE A 169 18.03 18.37 -8.38
C ILE A 169 19.10 19.37 -7.98
N LEU A 170 19.17 19.74 -6.69
CA LEU A 170 20.22 20.61 -6.19
C LEU A 170 21.58 19.94 -6.25
N ALA A 171 21.68 18.66 -5.86
CA ALA A 171 22.91 17.89 -5.96
C ALA A 171 23.41 17.76 -7.40
N PHE A 172 22.51 17.60 -8.37
CA PHE A 172 22.81 17.60 -9.80
C PHE A 172 23.40 18.95 -10.28
N ASN A 173 23.05 20.04 -9.60
CA ASN A 173 23.53 21.39 -9.85
C ASN A 173 24.64 21.82 -8.88
N GLU A 174 25.35 20.85 -8.28
CA GLU A 174 26.49 21.05 -7.39
C GLU A 174 26.19 21.81 -6.08
N VAL A 175 24.91 21.87 -5.68
CA VAL A 175 24.45 22.43 -4.40
C VAL A 175 24.03 21.28 -3.48
N ARG A 176 24.88 20.95 -2.51
CA ARG A 176 24.65 19.86 -1.56
C ARG A 176 24.09 20.38 -0.24
N GLU A 177 23.57 19.46 0.55
CA GLU A 177 23.21 19.74 1.94
C GLU A 177 24.46 20.20 2.71
N GLY A 178 24.40 21.43 3.26
CA GLY A 178 25.57 22.11 3.85
C GLY A 178 26.16 23.23 3.00
N ASP A 179 25.91 23.24 1.67
CA ASP A 179 26.27 24.36 0.80
C ASP A 179 25.22 25.49 0.83
N ALA A 180 24.02 25.20 1.38
CA ALA A 180 22.93 26.15 1.58
C ALA A 180 22.19 25.83 2.89
N ILE A 181 21.39 26.77 3.40
CA ILE A 181 20.56 26.59 4.60
C ILE A 181 19.21 26.04 4.16
N TRP A 182 18.91 24.80 4.53
CA TRP A 182 17.67 24.14 4.17
C TRP A 182 16.61 24.29 5.25
N LEU A 183 15.52 24.95 4.88
CA LEU A 183 14.34 25.14 5.71
C LEU A 183 13.30 24.06 5.38
N GLY A 184 12.39 23.78 6.30
CA GLY A 184 11.46 22.66 6.19
C GLY A 184 10.01 23.02 6.55
N SER A 185 9.53 24.15 6.05
CA SER A 185 8.15 24.57 6.27
C SER A 185 7.19 23.81 5.38
N ASN A 186 5.91 23.76 5.79
CA ASN A 186 4.83 23.34 4.88
C ASN A 186 4.64 24.35 3.75
N SER A 187 3.90 23.98 2.70
CA SER A 187 3.77 24.78 1.47
C SER A 187 3.25 26.20 1.73
N ALA A 188 2.27 26.37 2.62
CA ALA A 188 1.68 27.67 2.91
C ALA A 188 2.67 28.60 3.64
N ASP A 189 3.42 28.06 4.60
CA ASP A 189 4.42 28.80 5.35
C ASP A 189 5.66 29.12 4.49
N ALA A 190 6.03 28.23 3.55
CA ALA A 190 7.12 28.42 2.61
C ALA A 190 6.87 29.62 1.69
N ALA A 191 5.66 29.73 1.12
CA ALA A 191 5.26 30.90 0.32
C ALA A 191 5.32 32.20 1.14
N GLY A 192 4.89 32.15 2.40
CA GLY A 192 5.03 33.27 3.36
C GLY A 192 6.48 33.62 3.66
N ALA A 193 7.38 32.63 3.77
CA ALA A 193 8.81 32.86 4.01
C ALA A 193 9.48 33.61 2.84
N LEU A 194 9.15 33.23 1.59
CA LEU A 194 9.65 33.91 0.40
C LEU A 194 9.22 35.39 0.35
N ASN A 195 7.91 35.65 0.57
CA ASN A 195 7.36 36.99 0.55
C ASN A 195 7.92 37.91 1.67
N GLN A 196 8.37 37.32 2.78
CA GLN A 196 8.94 38.04 3.92
C GLN A 196 10.47 38.14 3.86
N GLY A 197 11.11 37.63 2.81
CA GLY A 197 12.57 37.61 2.66
C GLY A 197 13.29 36.70 3.68
N ARG A 198 12.59 35.69 4.20
CA ARG A 198 13.16 34.66 5.09
C ARG A 198 13.67 33.43 4.32
N ALA A 199 13.32 33.32 3.06
CA ALA A 199 13.86 32.36 2.12
C ALA A 199 14.22 33.05 0.82
N ASP A 200 15.30 32.59 0.19
CA ASP A 200 15.79 33.10 -1.08
C ASP A 200 15.23 32.28 -2.27
N ALA A 201 14.83 31.04 -2.02
CA ALA A 201 14.11 30.22 -2.97
C ALA A 201 13.15 29.26 -2.23
N VAL A 202 12.07 28.88 -2.91
CA VAL A 202 11.09 27.92 -2.42
C VAL A 202 10.89 26.81 -3.46
N PHE A 203 11.05 25.58 -3.05
CA PHE A 203 10.75 24.38 -3.83
C PHE A 203 9.38 23.85 -3.41
N LEU A 204 8.48 23.67 -4.36
CA LEU A 204 7.17 23.10 -4.13
C LEU A 204 6.89 22.03 -5.19
N ALA A 205 6.56 20.82 -4.74
CA ALA A 205 6.02 19.80 -5.62
C ALA A 205 4.50 19.86 -5.54
N GLY A 206 3.84 19.87 -6.66
CA GLY A 206 2.38 19.93 -6.72
C GLY A 206 1.84 20.26 -8.10
N SER A 207 0.55 19.91 -8.29
CA SER A 207 -0.20 20.31 -9.48
C SER A 207 -0.32 21.84 -9.58
N VAL A 208 -0.45 22.35 -10.82
CA VAL A 208 -0.75 23.77 -11.07
C VAL A 208 -2.06 24.24 -10.43
N ASP A 209 -2.96 23.32 -10.15
CA ASP A 209 -4.26 23.59 -9.53
C ASP A 209 -4.25 23.35 -8.00
N SER A 210 -3.09 22.98 -7.43
CA SER A 210 -2.99 22.79 -5.98
C SER A 210 -3.13 24.13 -5.27
N PRO A 211 -3.95 24.21 -4.22
CA PRO A 211 -4.00 25.39 -3.36
C PRO A 211 -2.64 25.55 -2.66
N VAL A 212 -1.99 26.68 -2.83
CA VAL A 212 -0.74 27.08 -2.18
C VAL A 212 -1.05 28.09 -1.07
#